data_6e5823c3f4e9043276cad333d0655253
#
_entry.id   6e5823c3f4e9043276cad333d0655253
#
_cell.length_a   1.000
_cell.length_b   1.000
_cell.length_c   1.000
_cell.angle_alpha   90.00
_cell.angle_beta   90.00
_cell.angle_gamma   90.00
#
_symmetry.space_group_name_H-M   'P 1'
#
loop_
_entity.id
_entity.type
_entity.pdbx_description
1 polymer ?
#
loop_
_entity_poly.entity_id
_entity_poly.type
_entity_poly.pdbx_seq_one_letter_code
_entity_poly.pdbx_strand_id
1 'polypeptide(L)'
;NTFAGTVNNYGVPAENVAGMVIEQTFKLFHQYFPLLQKEALEEVHRMLQEKLKNIPPEDIVQPSPRIAIPSLQNASITEESEVRELYASLLANSMNKVVKDGVHPAFVEIIKQLSPDEAKILRYMSIFSSVPTISLRAENKDQSGITVINCFSNIGELMKCEKPYDIGKYFDNLERLGVIRRSGAFESFTDKSIYEPLKS
;
A
#
# COMPACT_ATOMS: atom_id res chain seq x y z
N ASN A 1 46.27 1.15 -7.85
CA ASN A 1 44.92 1.16 -8.46
C ASN A 1 43.93 1.60 -7.41
N THR A 2 43.71 2.89 -7.36
CA THR A 2 42.78 3.55 -6.47
C THR A 2 41.38 3.42 -7.10
N PHE A 3 40.52 2.60 -6.52
CA PHE A 3 39.09 2.71 -6.77
C PHE A 3 38.59 4.05 -6.20
N ALA A 4 38.52 5.05 -7.06
CA ALA A 4 37.75 6.25 -6.77
C ALA A 4 36.26 5.84 -6.81
N GLY A 5 35.68 5.53 -5.66
CA GLY A 5 34.24 5.30 -5.54
C GLY A 5 33.53 6.57 -6.03
N THR A 6 32.52 6.38 -6.86
CA THR A 6 31.64 7.45 -7.35
C THR A 6 30.97 8.08 -6.12
N VAL A 7 31.36 9.33 -5.82
CA VAL A 7 30.77 10.11 -4.73
C VAL A 7 29.57 10.85 -5.31
N ASN A 8 28.39 10.71 -4.69
CA ASN A 8 27.19 11.41 -5.11
C ASN A 8 27.18 12.90 -4.68
N ASN A 9 26.10 13.63 -5.03
CA ASN A 9 25.92 15.05 -4.67
C ASN A 9 25.98 15.35 -3.17
N TYR A 10 26.00 14.32 -2.29
CA TYR A 10 26.09 14.46 -0.83
C TYR A 10 27.48 14.12 -0.28
N GLY A 11 28.46 13.80 -1.12
CA GLY A 11 29.82 13.44 -0.70
C GLY A 11 29.92 12.02 -0.06
N VAL A 12 28.94 11.16 -0.24
CA VAL A 12 28.86 9.82 0.35
C VAL A 12 29.09 8.75 -0.73
N PRO A 13 29.76 7.62 -0.43
CA PRO A 13 29.83 6.48 -1.34
C PRO A 13 28.45 6.05 -1.82
N ALA A 14 28.32 5.75 -3.11
CA ALA A 14 27.02 5.42 -3.75
C ALA A 14 26.27 4.28 -3.04
N GLU A 15 26.97 3.32 -2.47
CA GLU A 15 26.43 2.18 -1.73
C GLU A 15 25.68 2.54 -0.43
N ASN A 16 25.90 3.76 0.11
CA ASN A 16 25.32 4.18 1.40
C ASN A 16 24.24 5.27 1.29
N VAL A 17 23.86 5.68 0.07
CA VAL A 17 22.92 6.80 -0.12
C VAL A 17 21.53 6.50 0.48
N ALA A 18 21.00 5.32 0.24
CA ALA A 18 19.71 4.93 0.80
C ALA A 18 19.71 5.00 2.33
N GLY A 19 20.74 4.43 2.96
CA GLY A 19 20.90 4.49 4.41
C GLY A 19 20.98 5.93 4.93
N MET A 20 21.76 6.78 4.28
CA MET A 20 21.89 8.18 4.67
C MET A 20 20.55 8.94 4.58
N VAL A 21 19.81 8.76 3.48
CA VAL A 21 18.51 9.44 3.29
C VAL A 21 17.48 8.96 4.31
N ILE A 22 17.45 7.66 4.60
CA ILE A 22 16.60 7.08 5.65
C ILE A 22 16.97 7.72 7.00
N GLU A 23 18.24 7.68 7.40
CA GLU A 23 18.72 8.23 8.67
C GLU A 23 18.40 9.72 8.84
N GLN A 24 18.60 10.52 7.80
CA GLN A 24 18.23 11.94 7.82
C GLN A 24 16.75 12.14 8.00
N THR A 25 15.91 11.31 7.35
CA THR A 25 14.45 11.36 7.46
C THR A 25 14.01 11.04 8.87
N PHE A 26 14.53 9.97 9.47
CA PHE A 26 14.22 9.58 10.85
C PHE A 26 14.73 10.59 11.87
N LYS A 27 15.94 11.15 11.65
CA LYS A 27 16.48 12.21 12.51
C LYS A 27 15.59 13.46 12.49
N LEU A 28 15.12 13.88 11.32
CA LEU A 28 14.17 14.98 11.20
C LEU A 28 12.89 14.67 11.97
N PHE A 29 12.35 13.47 11.83
CA PHE A 29 11.15 13.04 12.53
C PHE A 29 11.32 13.07 14.07
N HIS A 30 12.42 12.52 14.60
CA HIS A 30 12.71 12.51 16.03
C HIS A 30 12.89 13.90 16.66
N GLN A 31 13.23 14.94 15.86
CA GLN A 31 13.24 16.31 16.35
C GLN A 31 11.85 16.80 16.75
N TYR A 32 10.80 16.30 16.09
CA TYR A 32 9.39 16.65 16.37
C TYR A 32 8.74 15.70 17.36
N PHE A 33 9.13 14.43 17.38
CA PHE A 33 8.47 13.34 18.12
C PHE A 33 9.47 12.45 18.88
N PRO A 34 10.16 12.98 19.92
CA PRO A 34 11.22 12.22 20.60
C PRO A 34 10.73 11.03 21.45
N LEU A 35 9.43 10.96 21.76
CA LEU A 35 8.85 9.97 22.69
C LEU A 35 8.01 8.87 21.99
N LEU A 36 7.97 8.83 20.66
CA LEU A 36 7.17 7.81 19.96
C LEU A 36 7.83 6.43 19.94
N GLN A 37 6.99 5.41 19.79
CA GLN A 37 7.37 3.99 19.88
C GLN A 37 8.49 3.63 18.91
N LYS A 38 9.59 3.16 19.47
CA LYS A 38 10.81 2.85 18.76
C LYS A 38 10.68 1.59 17.89
N GLU A 39 9.98 0.57 18.37
CA GLU A 39 9.86 -0.73 17.69
C GLU A 39 9.16 -0.64 16.33
N ALA A 40 8.01 0.05 16.25
CA ALA A 40 7.29 0.25 14.99
C ALA A 40 8.13 1.04 13.97
N LEU A 41 8.89 2.03 14.44
CA LEU A 41 9.79 2.81 13.59
C LEU A 41 11.00 2.01 13.12
N GLU A 42 11.54 1.10 13.93
CA GLU A 42 12.60 0.17 13.52
C GLU A 42 12.12 -0.80 12.43
N GLU A 43 10.87 -1.25 12.51
CA GLU A 43 10.26 -2.07 11.45
C GLU A 43 10.12 -1.28 10.14
N VAL A 44 9.59 -0.05 10.20
CA VAL A 44 9.49 0.84 9.03
C VAL A 44 10.86 1.13 8.43
N HIS A 45 11.86 1.37 9.26
CA HIS A 45 13.25 1.59 8.82
C HIS A 45 13.77 0.40 8.01
N ARG A 46 13.59 -0.82 8.52
CA ARG A 46 13.99 -2.06 7.83
C ARG A 46 13.23 -2.26 6.52
N MET A 47 11.91 -2.01 6.51
CA MET A 47 11.11 -2.06 5.29
C MET A 47 11.59 -1.06 4.23
N LEU A 48 11.97 0.15 4.64
CA LEU A 48 12.53 1.16 3.74
C LEU A 48 13.86 0.71 3.14
N GLN A 49 14.76 0.16 3.94
CA GLN A 49 16.04 -0.38 3.44
C GLN A 49 15.80 -1.41 2.34
N GLU A 50 14.87 -2.36 2.56
CA GLU A 50 14.53 -3.37 1.56
C GLU A 50 13.91 -2.78 0.28
N LYS A 51 13.03 -1.79 0.41
CA LYS A 51 12.36 -1.16 -0.74
C LYS A 51 13.32 -0.28 -1.56
N LEU A 52 14.30 0.33 -0.93
CA LEU A 52 15.25 1.23 -1.60
C LEU A 52 16.49 0.53 -2.15
N LYS A 53 16.79 -0.70 -1.76
CA LYS A 53 18.04 -1.40 -2.15
C LYS A 53 18.24 -1.56 -3.66
N ASN A 54 17.14 -1.63 -4.44
CA ASN A 54 17.19 -1.82 -5.89
C ASN A 54 17.04 -0.50 -6.66
N ILE A 55 16.96 0.64 -5.96
CA ILE A 55 16.89 1.97 -6.59
C ILE A 55 18.29 2.48 -6.80
N PRO A 56 18.66 2.93 -8.02
CA PRO A 56 19.96 3.54 -8.25
C PRO A 56 20.23 4.70 -7.28
N PRO A 57 21.44 4.81 -6.71
CA PRO A 57 21.78 5.83 -5.72
C PRO A 57 21.51 7.27 -6.19
N GLU A 58 21.67 7.55 -7.48
CA GLU A 58 21.39 8.83 -8.13
C GLU A 58 19.91 9.21 -8.18
N ASP A 59 19.06 8.21 -8.03
CA ASP A 59 17.59 8.38 -8.01
C ASP A 59 17.01 8.43 -6.60
N ILE A 60 17.84 8.24 -5.56
CA ILE A 60 17.41 8.37 -4.16
C ILE A 60 17.49 9.83 -3.72
N VAL A 61 16.35 10.37 -3.29
CA VAL A 61 16.21 11.77 -2.87
C VAL A 61 15.53 11.87 -1.50
N GLN A 62 15.72 13.01 -0.84
CA GLN A 62 15.04 13.30 0.42
C GLN A 62 13.53 13.46 0.20
N PRO A 63 12.68 12.78 0.99
CA PRO A 63 11.24 12.92 0.87
C PRO A 63 10.76 14.29 1.37
N SER A 64 9.63 14.76 0.85
CA SER A 64 8.98 15.95 1.38
C SER A 64 8.60 15.77 2.85
N PRO A 65 8.86 16.73 3.76
CA PRO A 65 8.41 16.68 5.15
C PRO A 65 6.89 16.53 5.28
N ARG A 66 6.11 17.03 4.33
CA ARG A 66 4.63 16.89 4.29
C ARG A 66 4.17 15.44 4.11
N ILE A 67 5.05 14.57 3.62
CA ILE A 67 4.79 13.13 3.47
C ILE A 67 5.52 12.38 4.58
N ALA A 68 6.80 12.66 4.80
CA ALA A 68 7.64 11.91 5.71
C ALA A 68 7.14 11.98 7.17
N ILE A 69 6.89 13.18 7.67
CA ILE A 69 6.49 13.37 9.08
C ILE A 69 5.16 12.67 9.40
N PRO A 70 4.04 12.92 8.68
CA PRO A 70 2.78 12.27 9.01
C PRO A 70 2.80 10.76 8.71
N SER A 71 3.57 10.28 7.72
CA SER A 71 3.71 8.84 7.48
C SER A 71 4.39 8.13 8.64
N LEU A 72 5.51 8.65 9.14
CA LEU A 72 6.22 8.08 10.29
C LEU A 72 5.40 8.19 11.58
N GLN A 73 4.69 9.31 11.77
CA GLN A 73 3.82 9.51 12.93
C GLN A 73 2.69 8.47 12.96
N ASN A 74 1.97 8.28 11.85
CA ASN A 74 0.90 7.29 11.79
C ASN A 74 1.45 5.86 11.87
N ALA A 75 2.55 5.55 11.18
CA ALA A 75 3.19 4.24 11.24
C ALA A 75 3.62 3.88 12.67
N SER A 76 4.09 4.85 13.47
CA SER A 76 4.55 4.61 14.84
C SER A 76 3.44 4.23 15.82
N ILE A 77 2.18 4.57 15.52
CA ILE A 77 1.00 4.24 16.35
C ILE A 77 0.13 3.15 15.73
N THR A 78 0.50 2.63 14.56
CA THR A 78 -0.20 1.54 13.88
C THR A 78 0.33 0.21 14.42
N GLU A 79 -0.56 -0.66 14.90
CA GLU A 79 -0.19 -1.95 15.48
C GLU A 79 0.07 -3.02 14.41
N GLU A 80 -0.60 -2.90 13.25
CA GLU A 80 -0.59 -3.90 12.19
C GLU A 80 0.52 -3.66 11.17
N SER A 81 1.34 -4.69 10.95
CA SER A 81 2.49 -4.65 10.02
C SER A 81 2.07 -4.37 8.58
N GLU A 82 0.91 -4.87 8.15
CA GLU A 82 0.38 -4.67 6.80
C GLU A 82 0.11 -3.19 6.48
N VAL A 83 -0.42 -2.47 7.46
CA VAL A 83 -0.68 -1.03 7.31
C VAL A 83 0.63 -0.24 7.41
N ARG A 84 1.55 -0.63 8.31
CA ARG A 84 2.91 -0.05 8.37
C ARG A 84 3.66 -0.22 7.05
N GLU A 85 3.48 -1.36 6.37
CA GLU A 85 4.09 -1.60 5.05
C GLU A 85 3.60 -0.60 3.98
N LEU A 86 2.33 -0.18 4.03
CA LEU A 86 1.81 0.85 3.12
C LEU A 86 2.48 2.21 3.37
N TYR A 87 2.68 2.61 4.63
CA TYR A 87 3.44 3.83 4.95
C TYR A 87 4.90 3.74 4.49
N ALA A 88 5.55 2.60 4.70
CA ALA A 88 6.91 2.37 4.20
C ALA A 88 6.98 2.45 2.66
N SER A 89 5.97 1.91 1.95
CA SER A 89 5.88 2.00 0.48
C SER A 89 5.67 3.45 0.02
N LEU A 90 4.80 4.20 0.68
CA LEU A 90 4.58 5.61 0.39
C LEU A 90 5.86 6.43 0.58
N LEU A 91 6.59 6.18 1.68
CA LEU A 91 7.88 6.82 1.96
C LEU A 91 8.93 6.46 0.90
N ALA A 92 9.08 5.16 0.58
CA ALA A 92 10.04 4.71 -0.43
C ALA A 92 9.77 5.35 -1.80
N ASN A 93 8.50 5.41 -2.23
CA ASN A 93 8.13 6.07 -3.48
C ASN A 93 8.43 7.59 -3.43
N SER A 94 8.23 8.24 -2.28
CA SER A 94 8.57 9.65 -2.12
C SER A 94 10.08 9.93 -2.11
N MET A 95 10.89 8.89 -1.82
CA MET A 95 12.35 8.93 -1.89
C MET A 95 12.91 8.56 -3.26
N ASN A 96 12.08 8.08 -4.19
CA ASN A 96 12.50 7.71 -5.54
C ASN A 96 12.19 8.85 -6.52
N LYS A 97 13.25 9.47 -7.05
CA LYS A 97 13.19 10.59 -8.00
C LYS A 97 12.32 10.32 -9.21
N VAL A 98 12.27 9.08 -9.69
CA VAL A 98 11.53 8.69 -10.91
C VAL A 98 10.02 8.73 -10.68
N VAL A 99 9.54 8.38 -9.48
CA VAL A 99 8.10 8.23 -9.20
C VAL A 99 7.54 9.21 -8.17
N LYS A 100 8.40 9.97 -7.48
CA LYS A 100 8.00 10.87 -6.38
C LYS A 100 6.92 11.89 -6.75
N ASP A 101 6.88 12.32 -8.01
CA ASP A 101 5.91 13.34 -8.46
C ASP A 101 4.47 12.80 -8.50
N GLY A 102 4.31 11.46 -8.54
CA GLY A 102 3.01 10.79 -8.37
C GLY A 102 2.59 10.61 -6.90
N VAL A 103 3.46 10.91 -5.94
CA VAL A 103 3.17 10.74 -4.52
C VAL A 103 2.49 11.97 -3.95
N HIS A 104 1.21 11.82 -3.57
CA HIS A 104 0.42 12.91 -3.02
C HIS A 104 0.25 12.80 -1.49
N PRO A 105 0.32 13.90 -0.71
CA PRO A 105 0.12 13.87 0.74
C PRO A 105 -1.22 13.26 1.19
N ALA A 106 -2.27 13.33 0.35
CA ALA A 106 -3.56 12.70 0.64
C ALA A 106 -3.47 11.18 0.82
N PHE A 107 -2.44 10.51 0.28
CA PHE A 107 -2.26 9.06 0.47
C PHE A 107 -2.00 8.70 1.93
N VAL A 108 -1.42 9.58 2.73
CA VAL A 108 -1.28 9.38 4.18
C VAL A 108 -2.66 9.23 4.83
N GLU A 109 -3.60 10.10 4.47
CA GLU A 109 -4.96 10.09 5.02
C GLU A 109 -5.79 8.89 4.50
N ILE A 110 -5.52 8.44 3.29
CA ILE A 110 -6.14 7.22 2.74
C ILE A 110 -5.66 6.01 3.54
N ILE A 111 -4.34 5.82 3.71
CA ILE A 111 -3.77 4.69 4.45
C ILE A 111 -4.30 4.65 5.89
N LYS A 112 -4.45 5.79 6.54
CA LYS A 112 -4.99 5.92 7.91
C LYS A 112 -6.41 5.36 8.05
N GLN A 113 -7.17 5.29 6.97
CA GLN A 113 -8.56 4.81 6.94
C GLN A 113 -8.68 3.33 6.51
N LEU A 114 -7.57 2.65 6.28
CA LEU A 114 -7.55 1.25 5.88
C LEU A 114 -7.46 0.33 7.08
N SER A 115 -8.22 -0.77 7.03
CA SER A 115 -8.03 -1.92 7.90
C SER A 115 -6.85 -2.78 7.43
N PRO A 116 -6.30 -3.68 8.29
CA PRO A 116 -5.27 -4.63 7.90
C PRO A 116 -5.69 -5.51 6.72
N ASP A 117 -6.94 -5.96 6.70
CA ASP A 117 -7.48 -6.79 5.61
C ASP A 117 -7.55 -6.04 4.28
N GLU A 118 -7.96 -4.76 4.31
CA GLU A 118 -7.92 -3.90 3.12
C GLU A 118 -6.50 -3.66 2.62
N ALA A 119 -5.52 -3.53 3.52
CA ALA A 119 -4.11 -3.42 3.15
C ALA A 119 -3.61 -4.69 2.43
N LYS A 120 -3.98 -5.88 2.91
CA LYS A 120 -3.68 -7.17 2.25
C LYS A 120 -4.30 -7.25 0.85
N ILE A 121 -5.57 -6.85 0.73
CA ILE A 121 -6.29 -6.83 -0.54
C ILE A 121 -5.61 -5.89 -1.55
N LEU A 122 -5.26 -4.67 -1.13
CA LEU A 122 -4.54 -3.71 -1.98
C LEU A 122 -3.18 -4.23 -2.43
N ARG A 123 -2.45 -4.91 -1.55
CA ARG A 123 -1.18 -5.57 -1.92
C ARG A 123 -1.39 -6.60 -3.02
N TYR A 124 -2.43 -7.43 -2.95
CA TYR A 124 -2.76 -8.37 -4.02
C TYR A 124 -3.10 -7.63 -5.33
N MET A 125 -3.95 -6.61 -5.26
CA MET A 125 -4.38 -5.84 -6.43
C MET A 125 -3.24 -5.05 -7.07
N SER A 126 -2.19 -4.70 -6.33
CA SER A 126 -0.99 -4.05 -6.90
C SER A 126 -0.23 -4.96 -7.88
N ILE A 127 -0.42 -6.29 -7.77
CA ILE A 127 0.22 -7.28 -8.64
C ILE A 127 -0.72 -7.65 -9.80
N PHE A 128 -2.00 -7.87 -9.51
CA PHE A 128 -2.96 -8.44 -10.46
C PHE A 128 -3.91 -7.43 -11.10
N SER A 129 -3.83 -6.16 -10.70
CA SER A 129 -4.60 -5.01 -11.23
C SER A 129 -6.13 -5.15 -11.17
N SER A 130 -6.68 -6.36 -11.07
CA SER A 130 -8.12 -6.62 -11.02
C SER A 130 -8.43 -7.94 -10.32
N VAL A 131 -9.62 -8.00 -9.74
CA VAL A 131 -10.12 -9.16 -8.95
C VAL A 131 -11.51 -9.52 -9.45
N PRO A 132 -11.77 -10.81 -9.77
CA PRO A 132 -13.11 -11.26 -10.12
C PRO A 132 -14.03 -11.19 -8.91
N THR A 133 -15.24 -10.71 -9.15
CA THR A 133 -16.31 -10.70 -8.15
C THR A 133 -17.61 -11.23 -8.75
N ILE A 134 -18.45 -11.86 -7.94
CA ILE A 134 -19.80 -12.26 -8.32
C ILE A 134 -20.82 -11.71 -7.34
N SER A 135 -22.03 -11.44 -7.83
CA SER A 135 -23.19 -11.12 -7.00
C SER A 135 -24.32 -12.10 -7.31
N LEU A 136 -25.01 -12.55 -6.27
CA LEU A 136 -26.19 -13.41 -6.41
C LEU A 136 -27.44 -12.58 -6.13
N ARG A 137 -28.37 -12.61 -7.07
CA ARG A 137 -29.68 -11.98 -6.96
C ARG A 137 -30.79 -13.05 -7.02
N ALA A 138 -31.63 -13.05 -6.04
CA ALA A 138 -32.85 -13.83 -6.09
C ALA A 138 -33.96 -13.02 -6.78
N GLU A 139 -34.49 -13.52 -7.89
CA GLU A 139 -35.51 -12.83 -8.69
C GLU A 139 -36.87 -13.56 -8.63
N ASN A 140 -37.91 -12.79 -8.55
CA ASN A 140 -39.30 -13.27 -8.69
C ASN A 140 -39.69 -13.33 -10.18
N LYS A 141 -40.84 -13.93 -10.47
CA LYS A 141 -41.38 -14.03 -11.85
C LYS A 141 -41.68 -12.70 -12.52
N ASP A 142 -41.90 -11.65 -11.75
CA ASP A 142 -42.13 -10.27 -12.19
C ASP A 142 -40.83 -9.43 -12.35
N GLN A 143 -39.63 -10.09 -12.28
CA GLN A 143 -38.31 -9.46 -12.32
C GLN A 143 -37.99 -8.60 -11.11
N SER A 144 -38.86 -8.51 -10.11
CA SER A 144 -38.49 -7.98 -8.82
C SER A 144 -37.50 -8.93 -8.13
N GLY A 145 -36.62 -8.43 -7.27
CA GLY A 145 -35.68 -9.32 -6.61
C GLY A 145 -34.80 -8.60 -5.60
N ILE A 146 -34.15 -9.39 -4.77
CA ILE A 146 -33.19 -8.91 -3.78
C ILE A 146 -31.79 -9.46 -4.08
N THR A 147 -30.77 -8.66 -3.88
CA THR A 147 -29.39 -9.14 -3.90
C THR A 147 -29.14 -9.91 -2.60
N VAL A 148 -28.88 -11.20 -2.72
CA VAL A 148 -28.63 -12.09 -1.58
C VAL A 148 -27.18 -12.06 -1.18
N ILE A 149 -26.27 -12.06 -2.17
CA ILE A 149 -24.83 -11.90 -1.97
C ILE A 149 -24.37 -10.77 -2.88
N ASN A 150 -23.73 -9.78 -2.30
CA ASN A 150 -23.16 -8.67 -3.05
C ASN A 150 -21.65 -8.76 -3.02
N CYS A 151 -21.02 -8.73 -4.22
CA CYS A 151 -19.57 -8.61 -4.37
C CYS A 151 -18.77 -9.72 -3.65
N PHE A 152 -19.14 -10.99 -3.86
CA PHE A 152 -18.36 -12.13 -3.38
C PHE A 152 -17.06 -12.28 -4.18
N SER A 153 -15.95 -12.56 -3.50
CA SER A 153 -14.67 -12.94 -4.08
C SER A 153 -13.91 -13.82 -3.10
N ASN A 154 -13.10 -14.74 -3.61
CA ASN A 154 -12.22 -15.58 -2.80
C ASN A 154 -10.92 -14.87 -2.36
N ILE A 155 -10.74 -13.61 -2.72
CA ILE A 155 -9.55 -12.85 -2.35
C ILE A 155 -9.36 -12.76 -0.82
N GLY A 156 -10.45 -12.73 -0.05
CA GLY A 156 -10.38 -12.72 1.41
C GLY A 156 -9.71 -13.96 1.98
N GLU A 157 -10.01 -15.13 1.44
CA GLU A 157 -9.38 -16.39 1.82
C GLU A 157 -7.95 -16.48 1.30
N LEU A 158 -7.72 -16.10 0.04
CA LEU A 158 -6.38 -16.08 -0.57
C LEU A 158 -5.41 -15.20 0.22
N MET A 159 -5.87 -14.03 0.67
CA MET A 159 -5.06 -13.08 1.44
C MET A 159 -5.09 -13.33 2.95
N LYS A 160 -5.75 -14.40 3.39
CA LYS A 160 -5.89 -14.75 4.82
C LYS A 160 -6.40 -13.57 5.63
N CYS A 161 -7.46 -12.93 5.14
CA CYS A 161 -8.14 -11.87 5.87
C CYS A 161 -8.75 -12.44 7.15
N GLU A 162 -8.84 -11.63 8.20
CA GLU A 162 -9.48 -12.02 9.47
C GLU A 162 -10.97 -12.32 9.25
N LYS A 163 -11.61 -11.52 8.37
CA LYS A 163 -13.01 -11.70 7.98
C LYS A 163 -13.14 -11.91 6.45
N PRO A 164 -12.80 -13.10 5.95
CA PRO A 164 -12.69 -13.35 4.52
C PRO A 164 -13.97 -13.16 3.73
N TYR A 165 -15.14 -13.21 4.38
CA TYR A 165 -16.46 -13.04 3.75
C TYR A 165 -16.98 -11.59 3.79
N ASP A 166 -16.29 -10.67 4.46
CA ASP A 166 -16.63 -9.25 4.51
C ASP A 166 -16.12 -8.44 3.29
N ILE A 167 -15.74 -9.11 2.21
CA ILE A 167 -15.14 -8.51 1.00
C ILE A 167 -15.96 -7.35 0.45
N GLY A 168 -17.28 -7.46 0.44
CA GLY A 168 -18.17 -6.37 -0.01
C GLY A 168 -17.91 -5.08 0.76
N LYS A 169 -17.76 -5.16 2.09
CA LYS A 169 -17.49 -4.00 2.95
C LYS A 169 -16.12 -3.40 2.70
N TYR A 170 -15.10 -4.26 2.51
CA TYR A 170 -13.75 -3.80 2.18
C TYR A 170 -13.73 -3.06 0.85
N PHE A 171 -14.39 -3.62 -0.17
CA PHE A 171 -14.49 -2.96 -1.48
C PHE A 171 -15.32 -1.67 -1.43
N ASP A 172 -16.37 -1.61 -0.60
CA ASP A 172 -17.14 -0.38 -0.39
C ASP A 172 -16.24 0.74 0.17
N ASN A 173 -15.38 0.43 1.16
CA ASN A 173 -14.46 1.41 1.72
C ASN A 173 -13.35 1.79 0.73
N LEU A 174 -12.74 0.83 0.04
CA LEU A 174 -11.70 1.08 -0.96
C LEU A 174 -12.21 1.92 -2.13
N GLU A 175 -13.45 1.69 -2.59
CA GLU A 175 -14.08 2.50 -3.62
C GLU A 175 -14.42 3.90 -3.11
N ARG A 176 -14.95 4.03 -1.89
CA ARG A 176 -15.19 5.32 -1.23
C ARG A 176 -13.92 6.15 -1.12
N LEU A 177 -12.78 5.51 -0.86
CA LEU A 177 -11.47 6.16 -0.81
C LEU A 177 -10.88 6.46 -2.20
N GLY A 178 -11.53 6.01 -3.27
CA GLY A 178 -11.07 6.21 -4.65
C GLY A 178 -9.84 5.37 -5.03
N VAL A 179 -9.53 4.33 -4.23
CA VAL A 179 -8.35 3.47 -4.45
C VAL A 179 -8.64 2.38 -5.48
N ILE A 180 -9.88 1.91 -5.52
CA ILE A 180 -10.37 0.98 -6.53
C ILE A 180 -11.60 1.54 -7.23
N ARG A 181 -11.94 0.92 -8.36
CA ARG A 181 -13.21 1.13 -9.06
C ARG A 181 -13.84 -0.24 -9.30
N ARG A 182 -15.11 -0.39 -8.95
CA ARG A 182 -15.89 -1.55 -9.35
C ARG A 182 -16.40 -1.36 -10.78
N SER A 183 -16.29 -2.39 -11.59
CA SER A 183 -16.91 -2.41 -12.91
C SER A 183 -18.44 -2.46 -12.78
N GLY A 184 -19.15 -1.90 -13.76
CA GLY A 184 -20.60 -1.97 -13.79
C GLY A 184 -21.13 -3.40 -13.93
N ALA A 185 -22.40 -3.61 -13.62
CA ALA A 185 -23.06 -4.93 -13.62
C ALA A 185 -22.94 -5.70 -14.96
N PHE A 186 -22.63 -4.99 -16.06
CA PHE A 186 -22.48 -5.57 -17.40
C PHE A 186 -21.01 -5.73 -17.84
N GLU A 187 -20.06 -5.24 -17.06
CA GLU A 187 -18.63 -5.42 -17.34
C GLU A 187 -18.16 -6.72 -16.71
N SER A 188 -17.65 -7.62 -17.51
CA SER A 188 -17.10 -8.90 -17.04
C SER A 188 -15.82 -9.22 -17.80
N PHE A 189 -14.97 -10.02 -17.19
CA PHE A 189 -13.80 -10.52 -17.89
C PHE A 189 -14.21 -11.35 -19.12
N THR A 190 -13.46 -11.20 -20.20
CA THR A 190 -13.66 -11.97 -21.43
C THR A 190 -13.41 -13.45 -21.20
N ASP A 191 -12.34 -13.76 -20.47
CA ASP A 191 -12.07 -15.13 -20.02
C ASP A 191 -12.94 -15.45 -18.81
N LYS A 192 -13.92 -16.31 -19.03
CA LYS A 192 -14.85 -16.74 -17.98
C LYS A 192 -14.26 -17.76 -17.00
N SER A 193 -13.13 -18.39 -17.34
CA SER A 193 -12.47 -19.38 -16.47
C SER A 193 -11.99 -18.78 -15.14
N ILE A 194 -11.72 -17.48 -15.11
CA ILE A 194 -11.30 -16.78 -13.89
C ILE A 194 -12.38 -16.77 -12.79
N TYR A 195 -13.65 -17.04 -13.16
CA TYR A 195 -14.77 -17.13 -12.20
C TYR A 195 -14.98 -18.55 -11.65
N GLU A 196 -14.32 -19.58 -12.21
CA GLU A 196 -14.54 -20.97 -11.75
C GLU A 196 -14.21 -21.18 -10.27
N PRO A 197 -13.12 -20.59 -9.71
CA PRO A 197 -12.84 -20.70 -8.27
C PRO A 197 -13.91 -20.08 -7.36
N LEU A 198 -14.80 -19.24 -7.91
CA LEU A 198 -15.86 -18.57 -7.14
C LEU A 198 -17.18 -19.35 -7.14
N LYS A 199 -17.26 -20.47 -7.89
CA LYS A 199 -18.46 -21.28 -8.02
C LYS A 199 -18.45 -22.52 -7.11
N SER A 200 -17.31 -22.85 -6.52
CA SER A 200 -17.13 -23.95 -5.57
C SER A 200 -17.39 -23.49 -4.14
#